data_57c1d92577c1af766acd0c9a6cdbfe4a
#
_entry.id   57c1d92577c1af766acd0c9a6cdbfe4a
#
_cell.length_a   1.000
_cell.length_b   1.000
_cell.length_c   1.000
_cell.angle_alpha   90.00
_cell.angle_beta   90.00
_cell.angle_gamma   90.00
#
_symmetry.space_group_name_H-M   'P 1'
#
loop_
_entity.id
_entity.type
_entity.pdbx_description
1 polymer ?
#
loop_
_entity_poly.entity_id
_entity_poly.type
_entity_poly.pdbx_seq_one_letter_code
_entity_poly.pdbx_strand_id
1 'polypeptide(L)'
;MQELSFRNDILPLKDKLFRLALRITFDRAEAEDVVQETLIRVWNKRDEWSQFGSIEVYCLTVARNLAIDRSERKDARAVELTPDMEEASEASGPYERLVNKERMALIHRLINELPEKQRLIMQLRDMEGKSYKEIAVVLSLTEEQVKVNLFRGKAKG
;
A
#
# COMPACT_ATOMS: atom_id res chain seq x y z
N MET A 1 -27.70 -12.27 -0.94
CA MET A 1 -26.28 -12.42 -1.22
C MET A 1 -25.85 -11.36 -2.22
N GLN A 2 -24.92 -10.51 -1.83
CA GLN A 2 -24.46 -9.45 -2.71
C GLN A 2 -23.38 -9.97 -3.63
N GLU A 3 -23.60 -9.82 -4.89
CA GLU A 3 -22.57 -10.11 -5.87
C GLU A 3 -21.59 -8.95 -5.92
N LEU A 4 -20.32 -9.25 -5.80
CA LEU A 4 -19.30 -8.25 -5.95
C LEU A 4 -19.18 -7.83 -7.41
N SER A 5 -19.03 -6.53 -7.62
CA SER A 5 -18.90 -5.95 -8.95
C SER A 5 -17.47 -5.43 -9.12
N PHE A 6 -16.83 -5.78 -10.22
CA PHE A 6 -15.50 -5.26 -10.50
C PHE A 6 -15.51 -3.73 -10.51
N ARG A 7 -16.49 -3.15 -11.16
CA ARG A 7 -16.58 -1.70 -11.28
C ARG A 7 -16.86 -0.99 -9.96
N ASN A 8 -17.75 -1.55 -9.13
CA ASN A 8 -18.18 -0.90 -7.91
C ASN A 8 -17.37 -1.28 -6.69
N ASP A 9 -16.80 -2.48 -6.67
CA ASP A 9 -16.15 -3.01 -5.48
C ASP A 9 -14.63 -3.13 -5.63
N ILE A 10 -14.13 -3.28 -6.83
CA ILE A 10 -12.71 -3.49 -7.09
C ILE A 10 -12.02 -2.22 -7.60
N LEU A 11 -12.55 -1.60 -8.66
CA LEU A 11 -11.94 -0.40 -9.21
C LEU A 11 -11.75 0.74 -8.21
N PRO A 12 -12.69 0.97 -7.26
CA PRO A 12 -12.46 2.01 -6.26
C PRO A 12 -11.27 1.75 -5.34
N LEU A 13 -10.76 0.54 -5.30
CA LEU A 13 -9.59 0.20 -4.49
C LEU A 13 -8.27 0.58 -5.16
N LYS A 14 -8.32 0.98 -6.41
CA LYS A 14 -7.14 1.27 -7.22
C LYS A 14 -6.14 2.20 -6.54
N ASP A 15 -6.63 3.29 -5.94
CA ASP A 15 -5.76 4.25 -5.28
C ASP A 15 -5.09 3.66 -4.04
N LYS A 16 -5.83 2.84 -3.29
CA LYS A 16 -5.28 2.19 -2.11
C LYS A 16 -4.18 1.20 -2.50
N LEU A 17 -4.42 0.45 -3.56
CA LEU A 17 -3.44 -0.50 -4.07
C LEU A 17 -2.19 0.23 -4.54
N PHE A 18 -2.38 1.34 -5.24
CA PHE A 18 -1.26 2.14 -5.71
C PHE A 18 -0.42 2.68 -4.56
N ARG A 19 -1.06 3.24 -3.53
CA ARG A 19 -0.35 3.78 -2.39
C ARG A 19 0.48 2.72 -1.68
N LEU A 20 -0.09 1.53 -1.49
CA LEU A 20 0.65 0.44 -0.86
C LEU A 20 1.83 0.00 -1.72
N ALA A 21 1.60 -0.19 -3.02
CA ALA A 21 2.65 -0.60 -3.95
C ALA A 21 3.78 0.42 -4.00
N LEU A 22 3.43 1.70 -4.03
CA LEU A 22 4.42 2.77 -4.07
C LEU A 22 5.27 2.80 -2.80
N ARG A 23 4.66 2.50 -1.67
CA ARG A 23 5.38 2.45 -0.38
C ARG A 23 6.40 1.32 -0.34
N ILE A 24 6.22 0.31 -1.17
CA ILE A 24 7.13 -0.85 -1.25
C ILE A 24 8.18 -0.65 -2.35
N THR A 25 7.74 -0.24 -3.53
CA THR A 25 8.61 -0.16 -4.70
C THR A 25 9.39 1.15 -4.80
N PHE A 26 8.86 2.23 -4.21
CA PHE A 26 9.41 3.58 -4.33
C PHE A 26 9.57 4.01 -5.79
N ASP A 27 8.76 3.43 -6.67
CA ASP A 27 8.83 3.70 -8.11
C ASP A 27 7.41 3.74 -8.65
N ARG A 28 7.05 4.88 -9.20
CA ARG A 28 5.70 5.13 -9.67
C ARG A 28 5.28 4.18 -10.79
N ALA A 29 6.17 3.96 -11.75
CA ALA A 29 5.87 3.07 -12.87
C ALA A 29 5.70 1.63 -12.41
N GLU A 30 6.54 1.17 -11.49
CA GLU A 30 6.42 -0.17 -10.93
C GLU A 30 5.13 -0.30 -10.14
N ALA A 31 4.77 0.72 -9.36
CA ALA A 31 3.54 0.70 -8.59
C ALA A 31 2.30 0.62 -9.50
N GLU A 32 2.31 1.36 -10.61
CA GLU A 32 1.22 1.30 -11.57
C GLU A 32 1.08 -0.09 -12.19
N ASP A 33 2.21 -0.71 -12.52
CA ASP A 33 2.20 -2.06 -13.07
C ASP A 33 1.66 -3.07 -12.05
N VAL A 34 2.02 -2.89 -10.78
CA VAL A 34 1.50 -3.74 -9.70
C VAL A 34 -0.01 -3.62 -9.62
N VAL A 35 -0.55 -2.40 -9.68
CA VAL A 35 -1.99 -2.18 -9.63
C VAL A 35 -2.67 -2.88 -10.80
N GLN A 36 -2.17 -2.71 -12.01
CA GLN A 36 -2.76 -3.33 -13.18
C GLN A 36 -2.74 -4.85 -13.08
N GLU A 37 -1.62 -5.42 -12.70
CA GLU A 37 -1.51 -6.87 -12.55
C GLU A 37 -2.40 -7.39 -11.44
N THR A 38 -2.52 -6.65 -10.35
CA THR A 38 -3.42 -7.00 -9.26
C THR A 38 -4.87 -7.06 -9.75
N LEU A 39 -5.30 -6.06 -10.49
CA LEU A 39 -6.65 -6.02 -11.01
C LEU A 39 -6.92 -7.18 -11.96
N ILE A 40 -5.95 -7.53 -12.80
CA ILE A 40 -6.09 -8.67 -13.71
C ILE A 40 -6.21 -9.98 -12.93
N ARG A 41 -5.36 -10.18 -11.93
CA ARG A 41 -5.40 -11.40 -11.11
C ARG A 41 -6.71 -11.52 -10.34
N VAL A 42 -7.17 -10.42 -9.78
CA VAL A 42 -8.45 -10.40 -9.05
C VAL A 42 -9.60 -10.73 -9.99
N TRP A 43 -9.58 -10.17 -11.19
CA TRP A 43 -10.60 -10.47 -12.19
C TRP A 43 -10.59 -11.96 -12.58
N ASN A 44 -9.40 -12.53 -12.77
CA ASN A 44 -9.28 -13.94 -13.12
C ASN A 44 -9.77 -14.88 -12.01
N LYS A 45 -9.86 -14.38 -10.79
CA LYS A 45 -10.38 -15.14 -9.66
C LYS A 45 -11.81 -14.77 -9.30
N ARG A 46 -12.53 -14.13 -10.22
CA ARG A 46 -13.89 -13.63 -9.93
C ARG A 46 -14.86 -14.71 -9.48
N ASP A 47 -14.66 -15.94 -9.92
CA ASP A 47 -15.51 -17.04 -9.51
C ASP A 47 -15.34 -17.40 -8.03
N GLU A 48 -14.26 -16.97 -7.42
CA GLU A 48 -13.94 -17.25 -6.02
C GLU A 48 -14.20 -16.07 -5.09
N TRP A 49 -14.66 -14.94 -5.60
CA TRP A 49 -14.84 -13.74 -4.78
C TRP A 49 -15.74 -13.95 -3.58
N SER A 50 -16.77 -14.79 -3.73
CA SER A 50 -17.69 -15.07 -2.63
C SER A 50 -17.03 -15.83 -1.49
N GLN A 51 -15.88 -16.45 -1.74
CA GLN A 51 -15.15 -17.22 -0.74
C GLN A 51 -14.20 -16.36 0.07
N PHE A 52 -13.91 -15.14 -0.38
CA PHE A 52 -13.03 -14.25 0.33
C PHE A 52 -13.80 -13.49 1.42
N GLY A 53 -13.20 -13.39 2.61
CA GLY A 53 -13.83 -12.66 3.70
C GLY A 53 -13.90 -11.16 3.43
N SER A 54 -12.89 -10.63 2.74
CA SER A 54 -12.86 -9.24 2.34
C SER A 54 -12.12 -9.13 1.02
N ILE A 55 -12.82 -8.63 0.01
CA ILE A 55 -12.20 -8.46 -1.30
C ILE A 55 -11.08 -7.40 -1.25
N GLU A 56 -11.26 -6.37 -0.43
CA GLU A 56 -10.24 -5.34 -0.28
C GLU A 56 -8.97 -5.92 0.32
N VAL A 57 -9.07 -6.73 1.38
CA VAL A 57 -7.92 -7.38 2.01
C VAL A 57 -7.24 -8.32 1.03
N TYR A 58 -8.01 -9.05 0.24
CA TYR A 58 -7.45 -9.92 -0.78
C TYR A 58 -6.65 -9.13 -1.81
N CYS A 59 -7.21 -8.04 -2.31
CA CYS A 59 -6.53 -7.18 -3.30
C CYS A 59 -5.25 -6.58 -2.72
N LEU A 60 -5.29 -6.12 -1.47
CA LEU A 60 -4.11 -5.56 -0.82
C LEU A 60 -3.02 -6.62 -0.66
N THR A 61 -3.42 -7.85 -0.34
CA THR A 61 -2.47 -8.96 -0.21
C THR A 61 -1.78 -9.26 -1.53
N VAL A 62 -2.55 -9.33 -2.61
CA VAL A 62 -1.99 -9.58 -3.95
C VAL A 62 -1.04 -8.45 -4.34
N ALA A 63 -1.46 -7.20 -4.15
CA ALA A 63 -0.64 -6.05 -4.48
C ALA A 63 0.66 -6.02 -3.68
N ARG A 64 0.58 -6.32 -2.39
CA ARG A 64 1.77 -6.38 -1.54
C ARG A 64 2.76 -7.42 -2.05
N ASN A 65 2.27 -8.62 -2.35
CA ASN A 65 3.14 -9.70 -2.82
C ASN A 65 3.80 -9.35 -4.15
N LEU A 66 3.05 -8.78 -5.08
CA LEU A 66 3.60 -8.36 -6.36
C LEU A 66 4.62 -7.23 -6.21
N ALA A 67 4.32 -6.28 -5.34
CA ALA A 67 5.21 -5.14 -5.13
C ALA A 67 6.54 -5.58 -4.51
N ILE A 68 6.50 -6.49 -3.54
CA ILE A 68 7.72 -7.02 -2.93
C ILE A 68 8.54 -7.78 -3.95
N ASP A 69 7.90 -8.62 -4.76
CA ASP A 69 8.58 -9.36 -5.81
C ASP A 69 9.31 -8.44 -6.79
N ARG A 70 8.64 -7.38 -7.23
CA ARG A 70 9.26 -6.41 -8.13
C ARG A 70 10.38 -5.63 -7.46
N SER A 71 10.21 -5.29 -6.20
CA SER A 71 11.23 -4.58 -5.43
C SER A 71 12.50 -5.43 -5.29
N GLU A 72 12.35 -6.71 -5.00
CA GLU A 72 13.47 -7.63 -4.89
C GLU A 72 14.21 -7.80 -6.21
N ARG A 73 13.48 -7.88 -7.32
CA ARG A 73 14.09 -7.99 -8.64
C ARG A 73 14.89 -6.74 -8.98
N LYS A 74 14.37 -5.58 -8.62
CA LYS A 74 15.03 -4.31 -8.89
C LYS A 74 16.30 -4.17 -8.08
N ASP A 75 16.27 -4.56 -6.82
CA ASP A 75 17.45 -4.56 -5.96
C ASP A 75 18.54 -5.47 -6.50
N ALA A 76 18.14 -6.63 -7.02
CA ALA A 76 19.08 -7.58 -7.60
C ALA A 76 19.81 -7.02 -8.82
N ARG A 77 19.22 -6.04 -9.51
CA ARG A 77 19.84 -5.41 -10.66
C ARG A 77 20.78 -4.29 -10.29
N ALA A 78 20.85 -3.94 -9.01
CA ALA A 78 21.78 -2.96 -8.46
C ALA A 78 21.79 -1.62 -9.19
N VAL A 79 20.61 -1.06 -9.41
CA VAL A 79 20.49 0.23 -10.07
C VAL A 79 20.32 1.32 -9.03
N GLU A 80 20.92 2.46 -9.28
CA GLU A 80 20.71 3.63 -8.42
C GLU A 80 19.24 3.99 -8.37
N LEU A 81 18.73 4.01 -7.16
CA LEU A 81 17.33 4.34 -6.92
C LEU A 81 17.20 5.80 -6.56
N THR A 82 16.66 6.57 -7.46
CA THR A 82 16.21 7.90 -7.13
C THR A 82 14.75 7.79 -6.73
N PRO A 83 14.41 8.09 -5.49
CA PRO A 83 13.01 7.99 -5.08
C PRO A 83 12.18 9.06 -5.77
N ASP A 84 11.25 8.62 -6.57
CA ASP A 84 10.29 9.47 -7.25
C ASP A 84 9.04 9.66 -6.43
N MET A 85 9.24 9.96 -5.15
CA MET A 85 8.09 10.16 -4.26
C MET A 85 7.69 11.63 -4.16
N GLU A 86 8.29 12.47 -4.96
CA GLU A 86 8.11 13.90 -4.84
C GLU A 86 6.87 14.47 -5.50
N GLU A 87 6.20 13.71 -6.31
CA GLU A 87 5.07 14.25 -7.01
C GLU A 87 3.82 14.25 -6.18
N ALA A 88 3.55 15.36 -5.57
CA ALA A 88 2.35 15.54 -4.79
C ALA A 88 1.18 15.84 -5.71
N SER A 89 0.04 15.34 -5.38
CA SER A 89 -1.17 15.69 -6.07
C SER A 89 -1.54 17.14 -5.73
N GLU A 90 -2.07 17.83 -6.69
CA GLU A 90 -2.35 19.24 -6.57
C GLU A 90 -3.83 19.49 -6.34
N ALA A 91 -4.24 19.39 -5.09
CA ALA A 91 -5.67 19.43 -4.80
C ALA A 91 -6.13 20.60 -3.96
N SER A 92 -5.26 21.51 -3.53
CA SER A 92 -5.67 22.59 -2.63
C SER A 92 -5.22 23.96 -3.11
N GLY A 93 -5.61 25.03 -2.41
CA GLY A 93 -5.24 26.39 -2.74
C GLY A 93 -3.73 26.65 -2.57
N PRO A 94 -3.23 27.78 -3.09
CA PRO A 94 -1.78 28.01 -3.13
C PRO A 94 -1.09 27.97 -1.77
N TYR A 95 -1.67 28.63 -0.78
CA TYR A 95 -1.05 28.68 0.54
C TYR A 95 -1.25 27.38 1.31
N GLU A 96 -2.49 26.91 1.35
CA GLU A 96 -2.83 25.67 2.03
C GLU A 96 -2.13 24.48 1.37
N ARG A 97 -2.00 24.54 0.05
CA ARG A 97 -1.30 23.52 -0.72
C ARG A 97 0.15 23.39 -0.29
N LEU A 98 0.81 24.52 -0.08
CA LEU A 98 2.21 24.52 0.33
C LEU A 98 2.38 23.94 1.74
N VAL A 99 1.56 24.39 2.69
CA VAL A 99 1.63 23.91 4.07
C VAL A 99 1.30 22.42 4.16
N ASN A 100 0.22 22.01 3.48
CA ASN A 100 -0.17 20.61 3.48
C ASN A 100 0.84 19.72 2.76
N LYS A 101 1.42 20.24 1.70
CA LYS A 101 2.44 19.51 0.94
C LYS A 101 3.69 19.27 1.80
N GLU A 102 4.13 20.28 2.55
CA GLU A 102 5.28 20.14 3.42
C GLU A 102 5.02 19.15 4.55
N ARG A 103 3.83 19.20 5.13
CA ARG A 103 3.41 18.31 6.19
C ARG A 103 3.36 16.86 5.69
N MET A 104 2.71 16.66 4.55
CA MET A 104 2.58 15.32 3.98
C MET A 104 3.92 14.78 3.52
N ALA A 105 4.77 15.64 2.96
CA ALA A 105 6.10 15.23 2.54
C ALA A 105 6.92 14.75 3.74
N LEU A 106 6.81 15.44 4.88
CA LEU A 106 7.51 15.05 6.09
C LEU A 106 7.00 13.71 6.60
N ILE A 107 5.68 13.54 6.66
CA ILE A 107 5.08 12.28 7.10
C ILE A 107 5.55 11.13 6.22
N HIS A 108 5.49 11.28 4.90
CA HIS A 108 5.94 10.25 3.98
C HIS A 108 7.42 9.93 4.15
N ARG A 109 8.23 10.95 4.36
CA ARG A 109 9.66 10.75 4.59
C ARG A 109 9.91 9.92 5.84
N LEU A 110 9.24 10.27 6.94
CA LEU A 110 9.39 9.56 8.19
C LEU A 110 8.94 8.10 8.08
N ILE A 111 7.82 7.87 7.40
CA ILE A 111 7.34 6.52 7.20
C ILE A 111 8.32 5.72 6.33
N ASN A 112 8.86 6.35 5.28
CA ASN A 112 9.79 5.68 4.38
C ASN A 112 11.12 5.32 5.04
N GLU A 113 11.48 5.99 6.11
CA GLU A 113 12.70 5.69 6.86
C GLU A 113 12.54 4.51 7.83
N LEU A 114 11.30 4.09 8.08
CA LEU A 114 11.04 2.95 8.96
C LEU A 114 11.43 1.64 8.29
N PRO A 115 11.78 0.62 9.10
CA PRO A 115 11.95 -0.74 8.57
C PRO A 115 10.68 -1.17 7.83
N GLU A 116 10.84 -2.05 6.83
CA GLU A 116 9.74 -2.42 5.95
C GLU A 116 8.47 -2.83 6.67
N LYS A 117 8.57 -3.71 7.66
CA LYS A 117 7.38 -4.16 8.39
C LYS A 117 6.64 -3.01 9.05
N GLN A 118 7.38 -2.14 9.73
CA GLN A 118 6.78 -0.98 10.41
C GLN A 118 6.20 -0.01 9.40
N ARG A 119 6.90 0.19 8.29
CA ARG A 119 6.46 1.08 7.23
C ARG A 119 5.12 0.63 6.64
N LEU A 120 5.00 -0.65 6.34
CA LEU A 120 3.78 -1.19 5.75
C LEU A 120 2.62 -1.23 6.75
N ILE A 121 2.91 -1.52 8.02
CA ILE A 121 1.90 -1.48 9.07
C ILE A 121 1.34 -0.05 9.21
N MET A 122 2.22 0.94 9.23
CA MET A 122 1.80 2.34 9.32
C MET A 122 0.95 2.74 8.11
N GLN A 123 1.36 2.32 6.92
CA GLN A 123 0.58 2.61 5.72
C GLN A 123 -0.82 2.03 5.82
N LEU A 124 -0.94 0.77 6.18
CA LEU A 124 -2.24 0.10 6.25
C LEU A 124 -3.12 0.61 7.38
N ARG A 125 -2.52 0.93 8.52
CA ARG A 125 -3.29 1.40 9.67
C ARG A 125 -3.65 2.89 9.57
N ASP A 126 -2.66 3.74 9.40
CA ASP A 126 -2.87 5.18 9.52
C ASP A 126 -3.34 5.82 8.21
N MET A 127 -2.93 5.29 7.07
CA MET A 127 -3.33 5.84 5.78
C MET A 127 -4.57 5.14 5.21
N GLU A 128 -4.70 3.83 5.40
CA GLU A 128 -5.80 3.08 4.81
C GLU A 128 -6.86 2.65 5.83
N GLY A 129 -6.62 2.87 7.12
CA GLY A 129 -7.62 2.60 8.15
C GLY A 129 -7.92 1.14 8.41
N LYS A 130 -6.96 0.26 8.19
CA LYS A 130 -7.19 -1.17 8.38
C LYS A 130 -7.05 -1.58 9.84
N SER A 131 -7.78 -2.61 10.24
CA SER A 131 -7.67 -3.19 11.58
C SER A 131 -6.39 -4.01 11.71
N TYR A 132 -6.00 -4.29 12.94
CA TYR A 132 -4.84 -5.14 13.19
C TYR A 132 -5.01 -6.52 12.56
N LYS A 133 -6.22 -7.06 12.63
CA LYS A 133 -6.53 -8.36 12.02
C LYS A 133 -6.34 -8.33 10.51
N GLU A 134 -6.84 -7.28 9.86
CA GLU A 134 -6.71 -7.13 8.42
C GLU A 134 -5.26 -6.95 8.02
N ILE A 135 -4.51 -6.13 8.77
CA ILE A 135 -3.09 -5.91 8.50
C ILE A 135 -2.31 -7.22 8.64
N ALA A 136 -2.63 -8.00 9.66
CA ALA A 136 -2.00 -9.30 9.87
C ALA A 136 -2.18 -10.21 8.66
N VAL A 137 -3.38 -10.23 8.08
CA VAL A 137 -3.65 -11.03 6.89
C VAL A 137 -2.84 -10.53 5.70
N VAL A 138 -2.87 -9.21 5.45
CA VAL A 138 -2.18 -8.63 4.30
C VAL A 138 -0.67 -8.88 4.36
N LEU A 139 -0.08 -8.76 5.54
CA LEU A 139 1.37 -8.85 5.71
C LEU A 139 1.86 -10.23 6.16
N SER A 140 0.95 -11.19 6.31
CA SER A 140 1.29 -12.54 6.77
C SER A 140 1.97 -12.52 8.14
N LEU A 141 1.42 -11.73 9.04
CA LEU A 141 1.89 -11.61 10.42
C LEU A 141 0.80 -12.04 11.37
N THR A 142 1.16 -12.23 12.64
CA THR A 142 0.15 -12.38 13.69
C THR A 142 -0.31 -11.00 14.14
N GLU A 143 -1.48 -10.93 14.76
CA GLU A 143 -1.95 -9.65 15.30
C GLU A 143 -1.01 -9.10 16.36
N GLU A 144 -0.42 -9.98 17.15
CA GLU A 144 0.57 -9.59 18.15
C GLU A 144 1.79 -8.95 17.51
N GLN A 145 2.29 -9.54 16.43
CA GLN A 145 3.42 -8.98 15.70
C GLN A 145 3.09 -7.61 15.12
N VAL A 146 1.85 -7.43 14.64
CA VAL A 146 1.40 -6.13 14.14
C VAL A 146 1.45 -5.09 15.26
N LYS A 147 0.93 -5.42 16.43
CA LYS A 147 0.92 -4.50 17.58
C LYS A 147 2.31 -4.13 18.03
N VAL A 148 3.21 -5.11 18.13
CA VAL A 148 4.59 -4.86 18.57
C VAL A 148 5.31 -3.95 17.58
N ASN A 149 5.19 -4.23 16.28
CA ASN A 149 5.85 -3.42 15.26
C ASN A 149 5.26 -2.01 15.18
N LEU A 150 3.96 -1.87 15.35
CA LEU A 150 3.32 -0.57 15.36
C LEU A 150 3.84 0.29 16.52
N PHE A 151 3.93 -0.30 17.70
CA PHE A 151 4.47 0.38 18.87
C PHE A 151 5.90 0.85 18.64
N ARG A 152 6.74 -0.01 18.08
CA ARG A 152 8.13 0.33 17.77
C ARG A 152 8.21 1.45 16.73
N GLY A 153 7.37 1.41 15.72
CA GLY A 153 7.33 2.45 14.70
C GLY A 153 6.96 3.79 15.28
N LYS A 154 5.98 3.83 16.18
CA LYS A 154 5.57 5.07 16.84
C LYS A 154 6.64 5.61 17.76
N ALA A 155 7.40 4.74 18.43
CA ALA A 155 8.46 5.16 19.32
C ALA A 155 9.59 5.87 18.58
N LYS A 156 9.81 5.51 17.31
CA LYS A 156 10.81 6.14 16.46
C LYS A 156 10.34 7.43 15.83
N GLY A 157 9.03 7.53 15.65
CA GLY A 157 8.42 8.70 15.05
C GLY A 157 8.08 9.75 16.06
#